data_347f4378768046697d458cfcf50b44e2
#
_entry.id   347f4378768046697d458cfcf50b44e2
#
_cell.length_a   1.000
_cell.length_b   1.000
_cell.length_c   1.000
_cell.angle_alpha   90.00
_cell.angle_beta   90.00
_cell.angle_gamma   90.00
#
_symmetry.space_group_name_H-M   'P 1'
#
loop_
_entity.id
_entity.type
_entity.pdbx_description
1 polymer ?
#
loop_
_entity_poly.entity_id
_entity_poly.type
_entity_poly.pdbx_seq_one_letter_code
_entity_poly.pdbx_strand_id
1 'polypeptide(L)'
;GDIVYLPYDLIRLIIGYIGFLINNINLASLFDILSFFGIMFASAIIFFVACTTWLYSKFNKQDIITSGIYRYSRHPQYLSFILWSYALLIYDKYIFPPLKGGYFAPPPLIWLTMAMIIIAIAICEENDMIKYYGREYIRYMDKTSFLIPLPKKVKNLILYPAKVLFKKDKLQRATEIFTILG
;
A
#
# COMPACT_ATOMS: atom_id res chain seq x y z
N GLY A 1 4.42 17.98 -7.22
CA GLY A 1 4.18 17.10 -6.05
C GLY A 1 2.84 16.40 -6.05
N ASP A 2 1.90 16.76 -6.95
CA ASP A 2 0.50 16.30 -6.85
C ASP A 2 0.26 14.86 -7.38
N ILE A 3 1.24 14.25 -8.01
CA ILE A 3 1.11 12.88 -8.55
C ILE A 3 0.74 11.83 -7.48
N VAL A 4 1.16 12.04 -6.23
CA VAL A 4 0.87 11.17 -5.10
C VAL A 4 -0.62 11.17 -4.74
N TYR A 5 -1.29 12.30 -4.95
CA TYR A 5 -2.73 12.46 -4.68
C TYR A 5 -3.61 12.03 -5.87
N LEU A 6 -3.04 11.81 -7.05
CA LEU A 6 -3.80 11.58 -8.28
C LEU A 6 -4.86 10.47 -8.16
N PRO A 7 -4.58 9.30 -7.56
CA PRO A 7 -5.62 8.28 -7.38
C PRO A 7 -6.76 8.73 -6.49
N TYR A 8 -6.44 9.48 -5.43
CA TYR A 8 -7.43 10.04 -4.52
C TYR A 8 -8.23 11.17 -5.18
N ASP A 9 -7.54 12.08 -5.87
CA ASP A 9 -8.15 13.22 -6.57
C ASP A 9 -9.15 12.78 -7.62
N LEU A 10 -8.88 11.69 -8.36
CA LEU A 10 -9.82 11.14 -9.33
C LEU A 10 -11.11 10.65 -8.67
N ILE A 11 -11.01 9.93 -7.58
CA ILE A 11 -12.19 9.44 -6.84
C ILE A 11 -12.96 10.62 -6.24
N ARG A 12 -12.26 11.56 -5.63
CA ARG A 12 -12.83 12.77 -5.04
C ARG A 12 -13.56 13.62 -6.06
N LEU A 13 -13.03 13.75 -7.27
CA LEU A 13 -13.66 14.48 -8.37
C LEU A 13 -14.99 13.82 -8.78
N ILE A 14 -15.02 12.50 -8.90
CA ILE A 14 -16.26 11.75 -9.21
C ILE A 14 -17.31 11.99 -8.11
N ILE A 15 -16.91 11.89 -6.85
CA ILE A 15 -17.82 12.10 -5.71
C ILE A 15 -18.31 13.55 -5.64
N GLY A 16 -17.43 14.51 -5.90
CA GLY A 16 -17.81 15.92 -5.98
C GLY A 16 -18.80 16.19 -7.10
N TYR A 17 -18.62 15.57 -8.28
CA TYR A 17 -19.56 15.66 -9.38
C TYR A 17 -20.93 15.05 -9.04
N ILE A 18 -20.96 13.90 -8.38
CA ILE A 18 -22.20 13.31 -7.87
C ILE A 18 -22.87 14.25 -6.85
N GLY A 19 -22.09 14.82 -5.92
CA GLY A 19 -22.58 15.81 -4.96
C GLY A 19 -23.23 17.02 -5.64
N PHE A 20 -22.63 17.51 -6.70
CA PHE A 20 -23.21 18.59 -7.52
C PHE A 20 -24.56 18.18 -8.13
N LEU A 21 -24.65 16.97 -8.72
CA LEU A 21 -25.88 16.46 -9.32
C LEU A 21 -27.04 16.30 -8.34
N ILE A 22 -26.74 15.90 -7.08
CA ILE A 22 -27.77 15.74 -6.04
C ILE A 22 -27.94 16.97 -5.16
N ASN A 23 -27.37 18.12 -5.59
CA ASN A 23 -27.39 19.38 -4.86
C ASN A 23 -26.87 19.29 -3.40
N ASN A 24 -25.88 18.44 -3.17
CA ASN A 24 -25.20 18.26 -1.88
C ASN A 24 -23.73 18.70 -1.98
N ILE A 25 -23.47 19.97 -1.70
CA ILE A 25 -22.14 20.59 -1.82
C ILE A 25 -21.12 20.00 -0.83
N ASN A 26 -21.59 19.42 0.28
CA ASN A 26 -20.72 18.91 1.35
C ASN A 26 -20.26 17.45 1.12
N LEU A 27 -20.70 16.79 0.05
CA LEU A 27 -20.42 15.37 -0.16
C LEU A 27 -18.91 15.09 -0.30
N ALA A 28 -18.18 15.96 -0.99
CA ALA A 28 -16.72 15.82 -1.13
C ALA A 28 -16.00 15.96 0.22
N SER A 29 -16.39 16.93 1.04
CA SER A 29 -15.79 17.11 2.39
C SER A 29 -16.12 15.95 3.32
N LEU A 30 -17.33 15.41 3.25
CA LEU A 30 -17.71 14.23 3.99
C LEU A 30 -16.88 13.01 3.55
N PHE A 31 -16.66 12.84 2.25
CA PHE A 31 -15.79 11.80 1.71
C PHE A 31 -14.34 11.95 2.22
N ASP A 32 -13.80 13.16 2.27
CA ASP A 32 -12.45 13.41 2.77
C ASP A 32 -12.31 12.96 4.23
N ILE A 33 -13.27 13.34 5.09
CA ILE A 33 -13.30 12.95 6.50
C ILE A 33 -13.43 11.43 6.65
N LEU A 34 -14.38 10.82 5.95
CA LEU A 34 -14.61 9.37 6.03
C LEU A 34 -13.40 8.58 5.51
N SER A 35 -12.76 9.06 4.44
CA SER A 35 -11.56 8.43 3.88
C SER A 35 -10.39 8.51 4.86
N PHE A 36 -10.16 9.66 5.46
CA PHE A 36 -9.12 9.84 6.47
C PHE A 36 -9.30 8.85 7.64
N PHE A 37 -10.46 8.88 8.29
CA PHE A 37 -10.71 7.99 9.42
C PHE A 37 -10.74 6.52 9.00
N GLY A 38 -11.32 6.19 7.85
CA GLY A 38 -11.36 4.82 7.33
C GLY A 38 -9.96 4.24 7.10
N ILE A 39 -9.07 5.00 6.44
CA ILE A 39 -7.69 4.56 6.20
C ILE A 39 -6.90 4.49 7.51
N MET A 40 -7.08 5.46 8.42
CA MET A 40 -6.43 5.45 9.74
C MET A 40 -6.82 4.22 10.55
N PHE A 41 -8.11 3.92 10.67
CA PHE A 41 -8.58 2.73 11.40
C PHE A 41 -8.12 1.44 10.73
N ALA A 42 -8.25 1.34 9.41
CA ALA A 42 -7.79 0.16 8.68
C ALA A 42 -6.29 -0.08 8.88
N SER A 43 -5.47 0.96 8.77
CA SER A 43 -4.03 0.84 8.99
C SER A 43 -3.68 0.44 10.43
N ALA A 44 -4.36 1.01 11.42
CA ALA A 44 -4.16 0.65 12.82
C ALA A 44 -4.52 -0.83 13.09
N ILE A 45 -5.64 -1.31 12.55
CA ILE A 45 -6.05 -2.71 12.67
C ILE A 45 -5.03 -3.64 11.99
N ILE A 46 -4.62 -3.32 10.75
CA ILE A 46 -3.61 -4.10 10.02
C ILE A 46 -2.33 -4.17 10.82
N PHE A 47 -1.85 -3.04 11.35
CA PHE A 47 -0.63 -2.98 12.16
C PHE A 47 -0.74 -3.83 13.41
N PHE A 48 -1.81 -3.68 14.18
CA PHE A 48 -2.01 -4.42 15.42
C PHE A 48 -2.09 -5.93 15.17
N VAL A 49 -2.87 -6.35 14.16
CA VAL A 49 -2.99 -7.76 13.79
C VAL A 49 -1.66 -8.31 13.28
N ALA A 50 -0.90 -7.53 12.52
CA ALA A 50 0.42 -7.94 12.03
C ALA A 50 1.42 -8.11 13.18
N CYS A 51 1.50 -7.16 14.11
CA CYS A 51 2.38 -7.24 15.27
C CYS A 51 2.02 -8.41 16.19
N THR A 52 0.75 -8.60 16.50
CA THR A 52 0.30 -9.73 17.34
C THR A 52 0.57 -11.07 16.68
N THR A 53 0.32 -11.21 15.38
CA THR A 53 0.65 -12.45 14.64
C THR A 53 2.16 -12.70 14.64
N TRP A 54 2.97 -11.66 14.43
CA TRP A 54 4.42 -11.76 14.45
C TRP A 54 4.95 -12.18 15.81
N LEU A 55 4.50 -11.54 16.89
CA LEU A 55 4.87 -11.87 18.26
C LEU A 55 4.48 -13.31 18.60
N TYR A 56 3.23 -13.71 18.30
CA TYR A 56 2.76 -15.07 18.54
C TYR A 56 3.63 -16.11 17.82
N SER A 57 3.97 -15.87 16.56
CA SER A 57 4.81 -16.77 15.79
C SER A 57 6.23 -16.85 16.33
N LYS A 58 6.79 -15.73 16.79
CA LYS A 58 8.12 -15.70 17.48
C LYS A 58 8.12 -16.52 18.76
N PHE A 59 7.07 -16.40 19.59
CA PHE A 59 6.96 -17.22 20.82
C PHE A 59 6.85 -18.71 20.52
N ASN A 60 6.19 -19.06 19.41
CA ASN A 60 6.07 -20.45 18.96
C ASN A 60 7.27 -20.93 18.11
N LYS A 61 8.36 -20.16 18.05
CA LYS A 61 9.60 -20.49 17.31
C LYS A 61 9.34 -20.86 15.83
N GLN A 62 8.37 -20.18 15.20
CA GLN A 62 8.13 -20.35 13.77
C GLN A 62 9.18 -19.58 12.98
N ASP A 63 9.85 -20.27 12.06
CA ASP A 63 10.89 -19.67 11.21
C ASP A 63 10.29 -18.76 10.14
N ILE A 64 9.26 -19.24 9.42
CA ILE A 64 8.54 -18.48 8.41
C ILE A 64 7.09 -18.27 8.87
N ILE A 65 6.69 -17.02 8.96
CA ILE A 65 5.32 -16.65 9.38
C ILE A 65 4.41 -16.69 8.17
N THR A 66 3.51 -17.67 8.11
CA THR A 66 2.56 -17.87 7.01
C THR A 66 1.10 -17.82 7.45
N SER A 67 0.86 -17.54 8.75
CA SER A 67 -0.44 -17.53 9.40
C SER A 67 -1.04 -16.12 9.48
N GLY A 68 -2.32 -16.04 9.81
CA GLY A 68 -3.02 -14.77 10.02
C GLY A 68 -2.96 -13.86 8.81
N ILE A 69 -2.63 -12.59 9.02
CA ILE A 69 -2.56 -11.57 7.98
C ILE A 69 -1.40 -11.81 6.99
N TYR A 70 -0.35 -12.54 7.42
CA TYR A 70 0.80 -12.90 6.57
C TYR A 70 0.45 -13.90 5.47
N ARG A 71 -0.74 -14.50 5.50
CA ARG A 71 -1.28 -15.29 4.39
C ARG A 71 -1.64 -14.41 3.17
N TYR A 72 -1.96 -13.15 3.40
CA TYR A 72 -2.44 -12.22 2.37
C TYR A 72 -1.37 -11.24 1.92
N SER A 73 -0.54 -10.76 2.84
CA SER A 73 0.57 -9.84 2.59
C SER A 73 1.81 -10.32 3.33
N ARG A 74 2.97 -10.27 2.66
CA ARG A 74 4.26 -10.63 3.27
C ARG A 74 4.76 -9.54 4.21
N HIS A 75 4.42 -8.28 3.93
CA HIS A 75 4.86 -7.11 4.69
C HIS A 75 3.67 -6.25 5.19
N PRO A 76 2.74 -6.83 5.99
CA PRO A 76 1.54 -6.10 6.40
C PRO A 76 1.85 -4.92 7.33
N GLN A 77 2.94 -4.97 8.10
CA GLN A 77 3.39 -3.86 8.95
C GLN A 77 3.84 -2.67 8.10
N TYR A 78 4.59 -2.90 7.03
CA TYR A 78 5.00 -1.84 6.10
C TYR A 78 3.82 -1.27 5.33
N LEU A 79 2.90 -2.12 4.89
CA LEU A 79 1.65 -1.68 4.27
C LEU A 79 0.86 -0.76 5.19
N SER A 80 0.69 -1.14 6.46
CA SER A 80 -0.05 -0.33 7.42
C SER A 80 0.60 1.03 7.64
N PHE A 81 1.93 1.08 7.71
CA PHE A 81 2.66 2.33 7.88
C PHE A 81 2.52 3.27 6.66
N ILE A 82 2.58 2.72 5.45
CA ILE A 82 2.36 3.47 4.21
C ILE A 82 0.93 4.01 4.16
N LEU A 83 -0.08 3.20 4.51
CA LEU A 83 -1.47 3.63 4.55
C LEU A 83 -1.73 4.71 5.60
N TRP A 84 -1.20 4.53 6.81
CA TRP A 84 -1.33 5.49 7.90
C TRP A 84 -0.74 6.85 7.52
N SER A 85 0.47 6.87 7.01
CA SER A 85 1.13 8.10 6.59
C SER A 85 0.45 8.74 5.36
N TYR A 86 -0.15 7.96 4.47
CA TYR A 86 -0.96 8.48 3.37
C TYR A 86 -2.25 9.17 3.86
N ALA A 87 -2.90 8.61 4.89
CA ALA A 87 -4.05 9.26 5.50
C ALA A 87 -3.70 10.65 6.05
N LEU A 88 -2.50 10.83 6.63
CA LEU A 88 -2.03 12.14 7.08
C LEU A 88 -1.85 13.13 5.93
N LEU A 89 -1.43 12.67 4.75
CA LEU A 89 -1.37 13.53 3.56
C LEU A 89 -2.77 14.01 3.12
N ILE A 90 -3.78 13.12 3.18
CA ILE A 90 -5.17 13.47 2.90
C ILE A 90 -5.65 14.52 3.91
N TYR A 91 -5.36 14.32 5.18
CA TYR A 91 -5.71 15.25 6.25
C TYR A 91 -5.13 16.65 5.99
N ASP A 92 -3.84 16.75 5.72
CA ASP A 92 -3.16 18.01 5.46
C ASP A 92 -3.71 18.77 4.24
N LYS A 93 -4.02 18.03 3.16
CA LYS A 93 -4.43 18.68 1.91
C LYS A 93 -5.90 19.08 1.89
N TYR A 94 -6.79 18.25 2.46
CA TYR A 94 -8.24 18.40 2.23
C TYR A 94 -9.04 18.73 3.48
N ILE A 95 -8.57 18.34 4.67
CA ILE A 95 -9.34 18.52 5.91
C ILE A 95 -8.82 19.73 6.70
N PHE A 96 -7.51 19.81 6.84
CA PHE A 96 -6.88 20.89 7.63
C PHE A 96 -5.68 21.49 6.89
N PRO A 97 -5.91 22.19 5.77
CA PRO A 97 -4.82 22.84 5.05
C PRO A 97 -4.16 23.91 5.94
N PRO A 98 -2.84 23.84 6.15
CA PRO A 98 -2.15 24.78 7.03
C PRO A 98 -2.13 26.18 6.44
N LEU A 99 -2.53 27.17 7.23
CA LEU A 99 -2.71 28.58 6.82
C LEU A 99 -1.42 29.29 6.37
N LYS A 100 -0.23 28.76 6.70
CA LYS A 100 1.08 29.39 6.42
C LYS A 100 2.15 28.41 5.93
N GLY A 101 1.79 27.43 5.11
CA GLY A 101 2.77 26.53 4.47
C GLY A 101 3.44 25.53 5.43
N GLY A 102 2.92 25.33 6.63
CA GLY A 102 3.29 24.21 7.48
C GLY A 102 2.62 22.92 7.01
N TYR A 103 3.20 21.79 7.31
CA TYR A 103 2.61 20.47 7.03
C TYR A 103 2.59 19.66 8.33
N PHE A 104 1.48 19.01 8.64
CA PHE A 104 1.42 17.97 9.69
C PHE A 104 2.03 16.67 9.22
N ALA A 105 1.96 16.41 7.91
CA ALA A 105 2.59 15.27 7.25
C ALA A 105 3.80 15.72 6.42
N PRO A 106 4.74 14.83 6.10
CA PRO A 106 5.82 15.12 5.18
C PRO A 106 5.29 15.57 3.82
N PRO A 107 5.96 16.52 3.12
CA PRO A 107 5.58 16.86 1.76
C PRO A 107 5.45 15.63 0.86
N PRO A 108 4.54 15.62 -0.13
CA PRO A 108 4.23 14.42 -0.92
C PRO A 108 5.45 13.75 -1.57
N LEU A 109 6.44 14.53 -2.00
CA LEU A 109 7.68 13.99 -2.57
C LEU A 109 8.53 13.28 -1.52
N ILE A 110 8.62 13.83 -0.32
CA ILE A 110 9.34 13.21 0.81
C ILE A 110 8.62 11.92 1.22
N TRP A 111 7.29 11.95 1.30
CA TRP A 111 6.49 10.76 1.58
C TRP A 111 6.74 9.66 0.54
N LEU A 112 6.74 9.99 -0.75
CA LEU A 112 7.03 9.04 -1.82
C LEU A 112 8.43 8.42 -1.66
N THR A 113 9.43 9.24 -1.36
CA THR A 113 10.80 8.77 -1.13
C THR A 113 10.86 7.82 0.07
N MET A 114 10.18 8.16 1.17
CA MET A 114 10.10 7.27 2.35
C MET A 114 9.39 5.96 2.04
N ALA A 115 8.28 5.99 1.28
CA ALA A 115 7.59 4.79 0.85
C ALA A 115 8.50 3.90 -0.02
N MET A 116 9.27 4.49 -0.94
CA MET A 116 10.25 3.76 -1.77
C MET A 116 11.36 3.12 -0.91
N ILE A 117 11.85 3.84 0.11
CA ILE A 117 12.85 3.29 1.04
C ILE A 117 12.28 2.10 1.81
N ILE A 118 11.05 2.19 2.31
CA ILE A 118 10.38 1.09 3.01
C ILE A 118 10.24 -0.13 2.09
N ILE A 119 9.85 0.08 0.84
CA ILE A 119 9.76 -1.00 -0.15
C ILE A 119 11.14 -1.62 -0.42
N ALA A 120 12.17 -0.80 -0.55
CA ALA A 120 13.54 -1.29 -0.76
C ALA A 120 14.04 -2.13 0.43
N ILE A 121 13.76 -1.71 1.67
CA ILE A 121 14.07 -2.49 2.88
C ILE A 121 13.34 -3.83 2.85
N ALA A 122 12.05 -3.84 2.52
CA ALA A 122 11.26 -5.06 2.42
C ALA A 122 11.85 -6.05 1.39
N ILE A 123 12.30 -5.54 0.23
CA ILE A 123 12.96 -6.37 -0.80
C ILE A 123 14.29 -6.93 -0.28
N CYS A 124 15.07 -6.14 0.46
CA CYS A 124 16.31 -6.62 1.07
C CYS A 124 16.04 -7.74 2.08
N GLU A 125 15.02 -7.59 2.94
CA GLU A 125 14.60 -8.64 3.88
C GLU A 125 14.18 -9.92 3.16
N GLU A 126 13.43 -9.83 2.05
CA GLU A 126 13.06 -11.01 1.25
C GLU A 126 14.27 -11.73 0.66
N ASN A 127 15.26 -10.97 0.16
CA ASN A 127 16.49 -11.57 -0.34
C ASN A 127 17.25 -12.34 0.76
N ASP A 128 17.25 -11.82 1.98
CA ASP A 128 17.89 -12.52 3.10
C ASP A 128 17.07 -13.75 3.52
N MET A 129 15.73 -13.65 3.54
CA MET A 129 14.85 -14.80 3.78
C MET A 129 15.04 -15.91 2.73
N ILE A 130 15.23 -15.56 1.46
CA ILE A 130 15.53 -16.53 0.38
C ILE A 130 16.87 -17.21 0.63
N LYS A 131 17.90 -16.48 1.08
CA LYS A 131 19.22 -17.07 1.40
C LYS A 131 19.13 -18.05 2.55
N TYR A 132 18.34 -17.74 3.61
CA TYR A 132 18.22 -18.56 4.80
C TYR A 132 17.31 -19.78 4.61
N TYR A 133 16.14 -19.60 3.97
CA TYR A 133 15.08 -20.62 3.89
C TYR A 133 14.91 -21.22 2.49
N GLY A 134 15.56 -20.67 1.48
CA GLY A 134 15.63 -21.20 0.13
C GLY A 134 14.25 -21.46 -0.49
N ARG A 135 14.03 -22.70 -0.97
CA ARG A 135 12.81 -23.10 -1.67
C ARG A 135 11.53 -22.99 -0.85
N GLU A 136 11.61 -23.06 0.46
CA GLU A 136 10.45 -22.97 1.33
C GLU A 136 9.87 -21.53 1.31
N TYR A 137 10.74 -20.53 1.41
CA TYR A 137 10.34 -19.15 1.33
C TYR A 137 9.82 -18.79 -0.08
N ILE A 138 10.45 -19.30 -1.14
CA ILE A 138 9.99 -19.08 -2.52
C ILE A 138 8.55 -19.60 -2.70
N ARG A 139 8.22 -20.80 -2.18
CA ARG A 139 6.84 -21.31 -2.22
C ARG A 139 5.84 -20.46 -1.48
N TYR A 140 6.25 -19.79 -0.42
CA TYR A 140 5.43 -18.82 0.30
C TYR A 140 5.22 -17.55 -0.53
N MET A 141 6.27 -17.02 -1.17
CA MET A 141 6.20 -15.87 -2.07
C MET A 141 5.25 -16.10 -3.25
N ASP A 142 5.24 -17.28 -3.84
CA ASP A 142 4.34 -17.63 -4.95
C ASP A 142 2.85 -17.55 -4.59
N LYS A 143 2.54 -17.76 -3.31
CA LYS A 143 1.16 -17.80 -2.80
C LYS A 143 0.68 -16.48 -2.20
N THR A 144 1.60 -15.63 -1.79
CA THR A 144 1.32 -14.46 -0.97
C THR A 144 1.79 -13.18 -1.66
N SER A 145 0.97 -12.14 -1.67
CA SER A 145 1.33 -10.84 -2.25
C SER A 145 2.42 -10.14 -1.43
N PHE A 146 3.24 -9.34 -2.09
CA PHE A 146 4.30 -8.57 -1.44
C PHE A 146 3.74 -7.58 -0.40
N LEU A 147 2.92 -6.63 -0.82
CA LEU A 147 2.27 -5.64 0.05
C LEU A 147 0.75 -5.74 -0.02
N ILE A 148 0.17 -5.47 -1.19
CA ILE A 148 -1.27 -5.35 -1.36
C ILE A 148 -1.84 -6.67 -1.87
N PRO A 149 -2.81 -7.30 -1.17
CA PRO A 149 -3.46 -8.53 -1.60
C PRO A 149 -4.44 -8.24 -2.75
N LEU A 150 -3.92 -8.05 -3.96
CA LEU A 150 -4.73 -7.82 -5.14
C LEU A 150 -5.28 -9.12 -5.72
N PRO A 151 -6.58 -9.20 -6.03
CA PRO A 151 -7.14 -10.31 -6.78
C PRO A 151 -6.45 -10.47 -8.14
N LYS A 152 -6.24 -11.72 -8.59
CA LYS A 152 -5.55 -12.00 -9.87
C LYS A 152 -6.10 -11.22 -11.07
N LYS A 153 -7.42 -10.97 -11.09
CA LYS A 153 -8.07 -10.16 -12.14
C LYS A 153 -7.60 -8.72 -12.15
N VAL A 154 -7.49 -8.09 -10.98
CA VAL A 154 -7.03 -6.69 -10.81
C VAL A 154 -5.54 -6.58 -11.11
N LYS A 155 -4.73 -7.54 -10.65
CA LYS A 155 -3.30 -7.62 -10.98
C LYS A 155 -3.08 -7.66 -12.50
N ASN A 156 -3.84 -8.49 -13.23
CA ASN A 156 -3.76 -8.56 -14.68
C ASN A 156 -4.19 -7.27 -15.38
N LEU A 157 -5.20 -6.57 -14.85
CA LEU A 157 -5.67 -5.29 -15.40
C LEU A 157 -4.62 -4.19 -15.23
N ILE A 158 -4.00 -4.09 -14.06
CA ILE A 158 -2.93 -3.11 -13.78
C ILE A 158 -1.68 -3.39 -14.61
N LEU A 159 -1.34 -4.66 -14.83
CA LEU A 159 -0.18 -5.06 -15.62
C LEU A 159 -0.41 -4.98 -17.14
N TYR A 160 -1.68 -4.85 -17.59
CA TYR A 160 -2.01 -4.81 -19.00
C TYR A 160 -1.29 -3.68 -19.76
N PRO A 161 -1.34 -2.40 -19.31
CA PRO A 161 -0.61 -1.33 -19.98
C PRO A 161 0.91 -1.52 -19.98
N ALA A 162 1.47 -2.08 -18.91
CA ALA A 162 2.91 -2.39 -18.86
C ALA A 162 3.26 -3.51 -19.84
N LYS A 163 2.41 -4.53 -20.00
CA LYS A 163 2.60 -5.61 -21.00
C LYS A 163 2.52 -5.10 -22.44
N VAL A 164 1.74 -4.05 -22.69
CA VAL A 164 1.64 -3.43 -24.03
C VAL A 164 2.85 -2.57 -24.33
N LEU A 165 3.40 -1.84 -23.35
CA LEU A 165 4.51 -0.91 -23.49
C LEU A 165 5.88 -1.59 -23.58
N PHE A 166 6.05 -2.75 -22.93
CA PHE A 166 7.33 -3.47 -22.91
C PHE A 166 7.28 -4.69 -23.84
N LYS A 167 8.15 -4.73 -24.87
CA LYS A 167 8.30 -5.90 -25.76
C LYS A 167 8.63 -7.18 -24.96
N LYS A 168 8.08 -8.32 -25.42
CA LYS A 168 8.04 -9.64 -24.76
C LYS A 168 9.34 -10.10 -24.06
N ASP A 169 10.51 -9.75 -24.59
CA ASP A 169 11.81 -10.23 -24.07
C ASP A 169 12.33 -9.46 -22.83
N LYS A 170 11.83 -8.24 -22.60
CA LYS A 170 12.12 -7.48 -21.37
C LYS A 170 11.07 -7.71 -20.26
N LEU A 171 9.93 -8.31 -20.59
CA LEU A 171 8.82 -8.55 -19.68
C LEU A 171 9.06 -9.71 -18.71
N GLN A 172 9.91 -10.69 -19.06
CA GLN A 172 10.25 -11.75 -18.09
C GLN A 172 10.97 -11.15 -16.89
N ARG A 173 11.93 -10.24 -17.09
CA ARG A 173 12.59 -9.53 -15.98
C ARG A 173 11.65 -8.55 -15.25
N ALA A 174 10.78 -7.85 -15.97
CA ALA A 174 9.82 -6.93 -15.33
C ALA A 174 8.69 -7.69 -14.62
N THR A 175 8.22 -8.83 -15.12
CA THR A 175 7.26 -9.69 -14.40
C THR A 175 7.91 -10.39 -13.21
N GLU A 176 9.19 -10.69 -13.24
CA GLU A 176 9.95 -11.15 -12.06
C GLU A 176 10.05 -10.04 -11.02
N ILE A 177 10.32 -8.80 -11.41
CA ILE A 177 10.31 -7.63 -10.51
C ILE A 177 8.89 -7.36 -9.99
N PHE A 178 7.84 -7.46 -10.82
CA PHE A 178 6.45 -7.26 -10.39
C PHE A 178 5.87 -8.48 -9.64
N THR A 179 6.37 -9.69 -9.83
CA THR A 179 6.06 -10.84 -8.97
C THR A 179 6.78 -10.73 -7.63
N ILE A 180 7.87 -10.01 -7.56
CA ILE A 180 8.55 -9.66 -6.31
C ILE A 180 7.80 -8.51 -5.60
N LEU A 181 7.22 -7.57 -6.34
CA LEU A 181 6.51 -6.39 -5.80
C LEU A 181 4.99 -6.60 -5.61
N GLY A 182 4.40 -7.63 -6.12
CA GLY A 182 2.96 -7.93 -6.05
C GLY A 182 2.68 -9.39 -5.91
#